data_e1ff626fbfe05d1a1a31f53e56f699c0
#
_entry.id   e1ff626fbfe05d1a1a31f53e56f699c0
#
_cell.length_a   1.000
_cell.length_b   1.000
_cell.length_c   1.000
_cell.angle_alpha   90.00
_cell.angle_beta   90.00
_cell.angle_gamma   90.00
#
_symmetry.space_group_name_H-M   'P 1'
#
loop_
_entity.id
_entity.type
_entity.pdbx_description
1 polymer ?
#
loop_
_entity_poly.entity_id
_entity_poly.type
_entity_poly.pdbx_seq_one_letter_code
_entity_poly.pdbx_strand_id
1 'polypeptide(L)'
;MPVNVDDVIAKLDPDTRRRVEERAAELIAEEMTLRELRKARQLTQARVAAELGISQDGVSRLEQRSDLLLSTLRKTVEAMGGSLSLIAKFPDRPPVELAGIADGDPRD
;
A
#
# COMPACT_ATOMS: atom_id res chain seq x y z
N MET A 1 -15.65 -26.50 2.05
CA MET A 1 -14.34 -26.56 1.39
C MET A 1 -13.85 -25.16 1.09
N PRO A 2 -12.59 -24.86 1.36
CA PRO A 2 -12.06 -23.57 0.98
C PRO A 2 -12.06 -23.45 -0.55
N VAL A 3 -12.52 -22.31 -1.04
CA VAL A 3 -12.54 -22.04 -2.47
C VAL A 3 -11.17 -21.51 -2.89
N ASN A 4 -10.61 -22.11 -3.93
CA ASN A 4 -9.34 -21.66 -4.50
C ASN A 4 -9.59 -20.39 -5.31
N VAL A 5 -8.69 -19.40 -5.19
CA VAL A 5 -8.77 -18.17 -5.96
C VAL A 5 -8.81 -18.47 -7.47
N ASP A 6 -8.01 -19.44 -7.91
CA ASP A 6 -7.98 -19.81 -9.33
C ASP A 6 -9.32 -20.36 -9.81
N ASP A 7 -10.02 -21.11 -8.96
CA ASP A 7 -11.35 -21.62 -9.30
C ASP A 7 -12.36 -20.49 -9.41
N VAL A 8 -12.30 -19.51 -8.53
CA VAL A 8 -13.19 -18.34 -8.57
C VAL A 8 -12.95 -17.56 -9.85
N ILE A 9 -11.69 -17.29 -10.19
CA ILE A 9 -11.32 -16.55 -11.39
C ILE A 9 -11.76 -17.30 -12.64
N ALA A 10 -11.60 -18.62 -12.66
CA ALA A 10 -11.98 -19.45 -13.80
C ALA A 10 -13.49 -19.42 -14.09
N LYS A 11 -14.31 -19.07 -13.10
CA LYS A 11 -15.77 -18.99 -13.26
C LYS A 11 -16.24 -17.64 -13.75
N LEU A 12 -15.36 -16.65 -13.83
CA LEU A 12 -15.69 -15.34 -14.33
C LEU A 12 -15.73 -15.35 -15.85
N ASP A 13 -16.45 -14.37 -16.44
CA ASP A 13 -16.40 -14.19 -17.88
C ASP A 13 -14.99 -13.74 -18.32
N PRO A 14 -14.62 -13.92 -19.59
CA PRO A 14 -13.25 -13.66 -20.03
C PRO A 14 -12.75 -12.24 -19.76
N ASP A 15 -13.61 -11.23 -19.94
CA ASP A 15 -13.19 -9.85 -19.73
C ASP A 15 -13.00 -9.53 -18.25
N THR A 16 -13.94 -9.98 -17.42
CA THR A 16 -13.84 -9.79 -15.97
C THR A 16 -12.64 -10.55 -15.43
N ARG A 17 -12.45 -11.79 -15.89
CA ARG A 17 -11.31 -12.61 -15.50
C ARG A 17 -9.99 -11.91 -15.79
N ARG A 18 -9.83 -11.38 -17.00
CA ARG A 18 -8.62 -10.67 -17.39
C ARG A 18 -8.36 -9.46 -16.50
N ARG A 19 -9.39 -8.67 -16.21
CA ARG A 19 -9.24 -7.49 -15.34
C ARG A 19 -8.83 -7.87 -13.93
N VAL A 20 -9.38 -8.94 -13.39
CA VAL A 20 -9.01 -9.42 -12.06
C VAL A 20 -7.56 -9.90 -12.06
N GLU A 21 -7.14 -10.64 -13.06
CA GLU A 21 -5.77 -11.14 -13.17
C GLU A 21 -4.78 -10.01 -13.32
N GLU A 22 -5.07 -9.01 -14.16
CA GLU A 22 -4.22 -7.85 -14.34
C GLU A 22 -4.07 -7.06 -13.04
N ARG A 23 -5.18 -6.84 -12.32
CA ARG A 23 -5.14 -6.12 -11.06
C ARG A 23 -4.37 -6.90 -10.00
N ALA A 24 -4.55 -8.22 -9.95
CA ALA A 24 -3.82 -9.06 -9.00
C ALA A 24 -2.32 -9.01 -9.29
N ALA A 25 -1.94 -9.03 -10.56
CA ALA A 25 -0.53 -8.93 -10.94
C ALA A 25 0.07 -7.58 -10.51
N GLU A 26 -0.68 -6.49 -10.69
CA GLU A 26 -0.23 -5.17 -10.25
C GLU A 26 -0.02 -5.11 -8.75
N LEU A 27 -0.91 -5.75 -7.97
CA LEU A 27 -0.86 -5.71 -6.51
C LEU A 27 0.30 -6.52 -5.92
N ILE A 28 0.84 -7.48 -6.66
CA ILE A 28 1.95 -8.31 -6.18
C ILE A 28 3.24 -8.04 -6.95
N ALA A 29 3.27 -6.97 -7.77
CA ALA A 29 4.38 -6.72 -8.69
C ALA A 29 5.71 -6.54 -7.97
N GLU A 30 5.72 -5.83 -6.85
CA GLU A 30 6.96 -5.51 -6.16
C GLU A 30 6.78 -5.46 -4.65
N GLU A 31 7.81 -5.88 -3.95
CA GLU A 31 7.89 -5.72 -2.49
C GLU A 31 9.03 -4.76 -2.21
N MET A 32 8.74 -3.68 -1.52
CA MET A 32 9.73 -2.66 -1.20
C MET A 32 9.56 -2.18 0.23
N THR A 33 10.67 -1.86 0.88
CA THR A 33 10.63 -1.11 2.12
C THR A 33 10.36 0.36 1.81
N LEU A 34 10.01 1.14 2.83
CA LEU A 34 9.83 2.59 2.65
C LEU A 34 11.11 3.25 2.15
N ARG A 35 12.25 2.79 2.64
CA ARG A 35 13.54 3.31 2.19
C ARG A 35 13.79 3.03 0.72
N GLU A 36 13.52 1.81 0.29
CA GLU A 36 13.67 1.43 -1.12
C GLU A 36 12.72 2.21 -2.00
N LEU A 37 11.47 2.38 -1.56
CA LEU A 37 10.49 3.17 -2.29
C LEU A 37 10.94 4.62 -2.43
N ARG A 38 11.42 5.22 -1.34
CA ARG A 38 11.94 6.58 -1.38
C ARG A 38 13.07 6.72 -2.39
N LYS A 39 14.02 5.77 -2.36
CA LYS A 39 15.15 5.78 -3.29
C LYS A 39 14.70 5.57 -4.73
N ALA A 40 13.74 4.69 -4.96
CA ALA A 40 13.18 4.46 -6.29
C ALA A 40 12.52 5.72 -6.85
N ARG A 41 11.97 6.57 -5.98
CA ARG A 41 11.42 7.87 -6.36
C ARG A 41 12.47 8.98 -6.45
N GLN A 42 13.73 8.64 -6.22
CA GLN A 42 14.86 9.58 -6.26
C GLN A 42 14.71 10.72 -5.24
N LEU A 43 14.17 10.39 -4.08
CA LEU A 43 13.97 11.35 -2.99
C LEU A 43 14.98 11.11 -1.88
N THR A 44 15.48 12.22 -1.31
CA THR A 44 16.37 12.13 -0.15
C THR A 44 15.54 12.12 1.14
N GLN A 45 16.14 11.66 2.23
CA GLN A 45 15.48 11.75 3.54
C GLN A 45 15.20 13.21 3.91
N ALA A 46 16.09 14.11 3.55
CA ALA A 46 15.91 15.54 3.83
C ALA A 46 14.68 16.09 3.12
N ARG A 47 14.44 15.67 1.88
CA ARG A 47 13.26 16.13 1.12
C ARG A 47 11.97 15.61 1.75
N VAL A 48 11.93 14.34 2.10
CA VAL A 48 10.74 13.75 2.74
C VAL A 48 10.52 14.39 4.12
N ALA A 49 11.60 14.65 4.86
CA ALA A 49 11.51 15.32 6.15
C ALA A 49 10.88 16.72 6.02
N ALA A 50 11.29 17.47 4.99
CA ALA A 50 10.73 18.80 4.74
C ALA A 50 9.22 18.72 4.46
N GLU A 51 8.81 17.76 3.65
CA GLU A 51 7.39 17.59 3.33
C GLU A 51 6.57 17.14 4.55
N LEU A 52 7.14 16.33 5.43
CA LEU A 52 6.47 15.87 6.63
C LEU A 52 6.55 16.85 7.80
N GLY A 53 7.42 17.84 7.72
CA GLY A 53 7.64 18.79 8.82
C GLY A 53 8.36 18.16 10.01
N ILE A 54 9.22 17.19 9.76
CA ILE A 54 10.01 16.52 10.81
C ILE A 54 11.48 16.57 10.46
N SER A 55 12.33 16.10 11.37
CA SER A 55 13.77 16.05 11.14
C SER A 55 14.14 14.91 10.20
N GLN A 56 15.31 14.99 9.60
CA GLN A 56 15.86 13.89 8.80
C GLN A 56 16.03 12.63 9.64
N ASP A 57 16.44 12.76 10.90
CA ASP A 57 16.53 11.64 11.82
C ASP A 57 15.16 11.00 12.05
N GLY A 58 14.11 11.81 12.06
CA GLY A 58 12.74 11.31 12.16
C GLY A 58 12.37 10.42 10.98
N VAL A 59 12.73 10.82 9.76
CA VAL A 59 12.50 10.01 8.58
C VAL A 59 13.32 8.71 8.65
N SER A 60 14.58 8.81 9.07
CA SER A 60 15.41 7.62 9.23
C SER A 60 14.79 6.61 10.19
N ARG A 61 14.26 7.08 11.30
CA ARG A 61 13.59 6.22 12.27
C ARG A 61 12.32 5.60 11.71
N LEU A 62 11.52 6.37 10.95
CA LEU A 62 10.34 5.86 10.29
C LEU A 62 10.68 4.70 9.36
N GLU A 63 11.76 4.85 8.59
CA GLU A 63 12.17 3.84 7.62
C GLU A 63 12.65 2.55 8.27
N GLN A 64 13.05 2.60 9.53
CA GLN A 64 13.53 1.44 10.26
C GLN A 64 12.44 0.71 11.05
N ARG A 65 11.26 1.28 11.14
CA ARG A 65 10.17 0.69 11.93
C ARG A 65 9.29 -0.20 11.07
N SER A 66 8.73 -1.22 11.70
CA SER A 66 7.77 -2.13 11.06
C SER A 66 6.36 -1.98 11.62
N ASP A 67 6.17 -1.11 12.63
CA ASP A 67 4.91 -0.96 13.35
C ASP A 67 4.39 0.47 13.28
N LEU A 68 4.34 1.04 12.08
CA LEU A 68 3.87 2.41 11.88
C LEU A 68 2.36 2.50 11.98
N LEU A 69 1.88 3.64 12.51
CA LEU A 69 0.47 3.98 12.42
C LEU A 69 0.08 4.21 10.96
N LEU A 70 -1.16 3.86 10.62
CA LEU A 70 -1.65 4.07 9.25
C LEU A 70 -1.59 5.54 8.85
N SER A 71 -1.92 6.44 9.78
CA SER A 71 -1.84 7.88 9.51
C SER A 71 -0.43 8.31 9.16
N THR A 72 0.56 7.80 9.88
CA THR A 72 1.97 8.10 9.62
C THR A 72 2.40 7.54 8.26
N LEU A 73 2.04 6.29 7.99
CA LEU A 73 2.37 5.65 6.73
C LEU A 73 1.74 6.38 5.55
N ARG A 74 0.48 6.78 5.69
CA ARG A 74 -0.23 7.53 4.64
C ARG A 74 0.45 8.87 4.36
N LYS A 75 0.78 9.60 5.40
CA LYS A 75 1.46 10.89 5.25
C LYS A 75 2.83 10.73 4.59
N THR A 76 3.54 9.68 4.96
CA THR A 76 4.87 9.42 4.39
C THR A 76 4.77 9.13 2.89
N VAL A 77 3.82 8.29 2.49
CA VAL A 77 3.61 7.98 1.07
C VAL A 77 3.16 9.22 0.30
N GLU A 78 2.28 10.03 0.89
CA GLU A 78 1.83 11.27 0.26
C GLU A 78 2.98 12.26 0.12
N ALA A 79 3.87 12.32 1.11
CA ALA A 79 5.07 13.17 1.03
C ALA A 79 5.99 12.77 -0.11
N MET A 80 5.92 11.51 -0.54
CA MET A 80 6.68 11.02 -1.68
C MET A 80 5.95 11.20 -3.02
N GLY A 81 4.77 11.80 -2.99
CA GLY A 81 3.99 12.06 -4.20
C GLY A 81 3.00 10.97 -4.57
N GLY A 82 2.75 10.05 -3.67
CA GLY A 82 1.84 8.94 -3.91
C GLY A 82 0.60 8.97 -3.03
N SER A 83 -0.13 7.88 -3.03
CA SER A 83 -1.28 7.68 -2.16
C SER A 83 -1.25 6.26 -1.61
N LEU A 84 -1.78 6.07 -0.41
CA LEU A 84 -1.82 4.77 0.23
C LEU A 84 -3.20 4.15 0.07
N SER A 85 -3.22 2.91 -0.39
CA SER A 85 -4.43 2.09 -0.43
C SER A 85 -4.21 0.82 0.36
N LEU A 86 -5.24 0.37 1.05
CA LEU A 86 -5.19 -0.86 1.83
C LEU A 86 -5.96 -1.94 1.09
N ILE A 87 -5.30 -3.06 0.84
CA ILE A 87 -5.87 -4.16 0.06
C ILE A 87 -5.95 -5.40 0.94
N ALA A 88 -7.13 -5.98 1.02
CA ALA A 88 -7.32 -7.28 1.69
C ALA A 88 -7.47 -8.36 0.63
N LYS A 89 -6.74 -9.45 0.79
CA LYS A 89 -6.75 -10.57 -0.15
C LYS A 89 -7.32 -11.80 0.53
N PHE A 90 -8.24 -12.46 -0.15
CA PHE A 90 -8.86 -13.68 0.32
C PHE A 90 -8.77 -14.75 -0.77
N PRO A 91 -8.66 -16.03 -0.40
CA PRO A 91 -8.52 -17.10 -1.41
C PRO A 91 -9.79 -17.33 -2.22
N ASP A 92 -10.93 -16.85 -1.75
CA ASP A 92 -12.25 -17.14 -2.33
C ASP A 92 -12.87 -15.96 -3.09
N ARG A 93 -12.12 -14.88 -3.29
CA ARG A 93 -12.64 -13.71 -3.98
C ARG A 93 -11.52 -12.79 -4.48
N PRO A 94 -11.83 -11.86 -5.41
CA PRO A 94 -10.86 -10.87 -5.84
C PRO A 94 -10.42 -9.95 -4.69
N PRO A 95 -9.24 -9.35 -4.79
CA PRO A 95 -8.78 -8.41 -3.77
C PRO A 95 -9.75 -7.28 -3.55
N VAL A 96 -9.88 -6.86 -2.30
CA VAL A 96 -10.80 -5.81 -1.88
C VAL A 96 -10.01 -4.63 -1.33
N GLU A 97 -10.28 -3.44 -1.83
CA GLU A 97 -9.73 -2.23 -1.27
C GLU A 97 -10.56 -1.82 -0.05
N LEU A 98 -9.90 -1.65 1.09
CA LEU A 98 -10.57 -1.23 2.31
C LEU A 98 -10.76 0.27 2.29
N ALA A 99 -12.01 0.69 2.37
CA ALA A 99 -12.38 2.10 2.39
C ALA A 99 -12.88 2.49 3.77
N GLY A 100 -12.78 3.77 4.09
CA GLY A 100 -13.30 4.29 5.34
C GLY A 100 -12.48 3.94 6.57
N ILE A 101 -11.27 3.42 6.37
CA ILE A 101 -10.36 3.21 7.49
C ILE A 101 -9.81 4.56 7.91
N ALA A 102 -10.15 4.97 9.11
CA ALA A 102 -9.69 6.23 9.67
C ALA A 102 -8.17 6.18 9.86
N ASP A 103 -7.54 7.30 9.61
CA ASP A 103 -6.08 7.41 9.73
C ASP A 103 -5.67 7.71 11.17
N GLY A 104 -6.42 7.19 12.10
CA GLY A 104 -6.19 7.46 13.50
C GLY A 104 -6.73 8.80 13.95
N ASP A 105 -7.60 9.43 13.19
CA ASP A 105 -8.24 10.67 13.59
C ASP A 105 -9.28 10.36 14.67
N PRO A 106 -9.10 10.86 15.88
CA PRO A 106 -10.00 10.50 16.98
C PRO A 106 -11.40 11.09 16.87
N ARG A 107 -11.62 11.96 15.91
CA ARG A 107 -12.93 12.55 15.70
C ARG A 107 -13.88 11.62 14.95
N ASP A 108 -13.33 10.66 14.33
CA ASP A 108 -14.10 9.71 13.50
C ASP A 108 -14.68 8.58 14.30
#